data_b51c66c81d8b04a48cb7419c4351eb8f
#
_entry.id   b51c66c81d8b04a48cb7419c4351eb8f
#
_cell.length_a   1.000
_cell.length_b   1.000
_cell.length_c   1.000
_cell.angle_alpha   90.00
_cell.angle_beta   90.00
_cell.angle_gamma   90.00
#
_symmetry.space_group_name_H-M   'P 1'
#
loop_
_entity.id
_entity.type
_entity.pdbx_description
1 polymer ?
#
loop_
_entity_poly.entity_id
_entity_poly.type
_entity_poly.pdbx_seq_one_letter_code
_entity_poly.pdbx_strand_id
1 'polypeptide(L)'
;MICLAAAEVVQSTMETNLELVLSIIAIVISVITIFIEFYGNQRVNRINLEANFYEKIYNEFLIDKIPNARNSIVYNNNIVSGSDELIDVLNDMRRKSLFFKYKEEKFYNTLCQKLQDLENELVKKSDLKLDSDDYCKFVEYIKKALEEIYDIILCKHTGKIIYKKFTK
;
A
#
# COMPACT_ATOMS: atom_id res chain seq x y z
N MET A 1 7.08 6.33 -78.79
CA MET A 1 7.41 5.23 -77.87
C MET A 1 8.31 5.62 -76.69
N ILE A 2 9.26 6.54 -76.84
CA ILE A 2 10.23 6.87 -75.77
C ILE A 2 9.59 7.65 -74.60
N CYS A 3 8.60 8.48 -74.83
CA CYS A 3 7.91 9.27 -73.75
C CYS A 3 7.04 8.43 -72.81
N LEU A 4 6.46 7.32 -73.26
CA LEU A 4 5.67 6.43 -72.39
C LEU A 4 6.56 5.62 -71.43
N ALA A 5 7.69 5.14 -71.86
CA ALA A 5 8.64 4.40 -71.03
C ALA A 5 9.28 5.31 -69.91
N ALA A 6 9.47 6.56 -70.20
CA ALA A 6 9.99 7.51 -69.20
C ALA A 6 8.96 7.84 -68.12
N ALA A 7 7.69 7.92 -68.43
CA ALA A 7 6.59 8.15 -67.45
C ALA A 7 6.38 6.96 -66.51
N GLU A 8 6.44 5.72 -67.01
CA GLU A 8 6.37 4.51 -66.22
C GLU A 8 7.54 4.34 -65.22
N VAL A 9 8.76 4.69 -65.62
CA VAL A 9 9.94 4.64 -64.76
C VAL A 9 9.86 5.68 -63.63
N VAL A 10 9.37 6.88 -63.95
CA VAL A 10 9.17 7.92 -62.91
C VAL A 10 8.09 7.55 -61.94
N GLN A 11 7.01 6.94 -62.41
CA GLN A 11 5.90 6.52 -61.54
C GLN A 11 6.32 5.35 -60.60
N SER A 12 7.06 4.38 -61.10
CA SER A 12 7.58 3.26 -60.30
C SER A 12 8.61 3.70 -59.26
N THR A 13 9.43 4.70 -59.54
CA THR A 13 10.39 5.26 -58.57
C THR A 13 9.71 6.10 -57.49
N MET A 14 8.61 6.78 -57.80
CA MET A 14 7.82 7.50 -56.80
C MET A 14 7.06 6.53 -55.84
N GLU A 15 6.50 5.45 -56.36
CA GLU A 15 5.82 4.45 -55.56
C GLU A 15 6.77 3.73 -54.60
N THR A 16 7.95 3.29 -55.04
CA THR A 16 8.96 2.67 -54.20
C THR A 16 9.50 3.60 -53.11
N ASN A 17 9.67 4.88 -53.39
CA ASN A 17 10.06 5.86 -52.37
C ASN A 17 8.97 6.09 -51.33
N LEU A 18 7.70 6.11 -51.74
CA LEU A 18 6.57 6.26 -50.82
C LEU A 18 6.43 5.05 -49.88
N GLU A 19 6.59 3.83 -50.41
CA GLU A 19 6.58 2.59 -49.60
C GLU A 19 7.73 2.58 -48.59
N LEU A 20 8.91 3.03 -48.98
CA LEU A 20 10.06 3.10 -48.09
C LEU A 20 9.84 4.10 -46.95
N VAL A 21 9.31 5.27 -47.29
CA VAL A 21 8.95 6.28 -46.27
C VAL A 21 7.90 5.77 -45.29
N LEU A 22 6.84 5.11 -45.79
CA LEU A 22 5.79 4.50 -44.93
C LEU A 22 6.38 3.42 -44.04
N SER A 23 7.30 2.59 -44.55
CA SER A 23 7.96 1.53 -43.75
C SER A 23 8.82 2.13 -42.63
N ILE A 24 9.53 3.21 -42.89
CA ILE A 24 10.33 3.91 -41.87
C ILE A 24 9.41 4.48 -40.77
N ILE A 25 8.31 5.13 -41.18
CA ILE A 25 7.32 5.66 -40.23
C ILE A 25 6.74 4.54 -39.35
N ALA A 26 6.38 3.40 -39.95
CA ALA A 26 5.85 2.24 -39.22
C ALA A 26 6.86 1.71 -38.19
N ILE A 27 8.15 1.64 -38.56
CA ILE A 27 9.21 1.22 -37.64
C ILE A 27 9.33 2.21 -36.46
N VAL A 28 9.35 3.50 -36.73
CA VAL A 28 9.44 4.54 -35.71
C VAL A 28 8.25 4.46 -34.74
N ILE A 29 7.02 4.31 -35.25
CA ILE A 29 5.84 4.15 -34.42
C ILE A 29 5.94 2.89 -33.57
N SER A 30 6.38 1.77 -34.12
CA SER A 30 6.55 0.51 -33.41
C SER A 30 7.56 0.63 -32.26
N VAL A 31 8.69 1.28 -32.49
CA VAL A 31 9.71 1.54 -31.46
C VAL A 31 9.13 2.40 -30.34
N ILE A 32 8.41 3.48 -30.67
CA ILE A 32 7.75 4.35 -29.68
C ILE A 32 6.74 3.57 -28.85
N THR A 33 5.93 2.72 -29.48
CA THR A 33 4.93 1.89 -28.81
C THR A 33 5.59 0.93 -27.81
N ILE A 34 6.69 0.27 -28.22
CA ILE A 34 7.45 -0.63 -27.34
C ILE A 34 7.97 0.14 -26.09
N PHE A 35 8.49 1.34 -26.28
CA PHE A 35 8.94 2.17 -25.16
C PHE A 35 7.81 2.55 -24.22
N ILE A 36 6.65 2.96 -24.73
CA ILE A 36 5.48 3.32 -23.93
C ILE A 36 4.98 2.11 -23.14
N GLU A 37 4.89 0.93 -23.78
CA GLU A 37 4.46 -0.31 -23.10
C GLU A 37 5.46 -0.74 -22.03
N PHE A 38 6.76 -0.66 -22.31
CA PHE A 38 7.80 -1.04 -21.34
C PHE A 38 7.76 -0.14 -20.09
N TYR A 39 7.67 1.18 -20.26
CA TYR A 39 7.56 2.12 -19.13
C TYR A 39 6.22 2.00 -18.41
N GLY A 40 5.13 1.80 -19.16
CA GLY A 40 3.80 1.58 -18.62
C GLY A 40 3.73 0.32 -17.76
N ASN A 41 4.22 -0.79 -18.27
CA ASN A 41 4.23 -2.09 -17.55
C ASN A 41 5.08 -2.05 -16.28
N GLN A 42 6.24 -1.40 -16.29
CA GLN A 42 7.04 -1.24 -15.07
C GLN A 42 6.30 -0.46 -13.99
N ARG A 43 5.60 0.60 -14.36
CA ARG A 43 4.80 1.41 -13.43
C ARG A 43 3.61 0.64 -12.87
N VAL A 44 2.89 -0.08 -13.71
CA VAL A 44 1.74 -0.91 -13.33
C VAL A 44 2.18 -2.04 -12.40
N ASN A 45 3.26 -2.75 -12.72
CA ASN A 45 3.78 -3.82 -11.88
C ASN A 45 4.20 -3.33 -10.48
N ARG A 46 4.79 -2.14 -10.40
CA ARG A 46 5.14 -1.53 -9.11
C ARG A 46 3.92 -1.16 -8.29
N ILE A 47 2.89 -0.58 -8.92
CA ILE A 47 1.63 -0.22 -8.26
C ILE A 47 0.91 -1.49 -7.78
N ASN A 48 0.87 -2.55 -8.58
CA ASN A 48 0.26 -3.82 -8.22
C ASN A 48 0.99 -4.49 -7.05
N LEU A 49 2.30 -4.42 -7.00
CA LEU A 49 3.08 -4.99 -5.89
C LEU A 49 2.78 -4.25 -4.58
N GLU A 50 2.74 -2.94 -4.61
CA GLU A 50 2.36 -2.11 -3.45
C GLU A 50 0.92 -2.40 -3.02
N ALA A 51 -0.02 -2.48 -3.97
CA ALA A 51 -1.42 -2.80 -3.69
C ALA A 51 -1.58 -4.17 -3.02
N ASN A 52 -0.89 -5.20 -3.51
CA ASN A 52 -0.92 -6.55 -2.92
C ASN A 52 -0.39 -6.57 -1.48
N PHE A 53 0.64 -5.78 -1.16
CA PHE A 53 1.14 -5.66 0.20
C PHE A 53 0.12 -4.99 1.13
N TYR A 54 -0.55 -3.91 0.67
CA TYR A 54 -1.60 -3.25 1.44
C TYR A 54 -2.80 -4.17 1.64
N GLU A 55 -3.25 -4.83 0.60
CA GLU A 55 -4.35 -5.79 0.66
C GLU A 55 -4.08 -6.90 1.67
N LYS A 56 -2.85 -7.42 1.68
CA LYS A 56 -2.45 -8.44 2.64
C LYS A 56 -2.46 -7.92 4.08
N ILE A 57 -1.89 -6.73 4.33
CA ILE A 57 -1.93 -6.11 5.67
C ILE A 57 -3.37 -5.81 6.08
N TYR A 58 -4.17 -5.27 5.18
CA TYR A 58 -5.57 -4.96 5.44
C TYR A 58 -6.37 -6.21 5.81
N ASN A 59 -6.37 -7.21 4.94
CA ASN A 59 -7.17 -8.43 5.13
C ASN A 59 -6.67 -9.24 6.32
N GLU A 60 -5.38 -9.45 6.45
CA GLU A 60 -4.81 -10.30 7.50
C GLU A 60 -4.89 -9.65 8.89
N PHE A 61 -4.60 -8.35 9.00
CA PHE A 61 -4.52 -7.69 10.31
C PHE A 61 -5.79 -6.93 10.66
N LEU A 62 -6.29 -6.06 9.77
CA LEU A 62 -7.40 -5.18 10.13
C LEU A 62 -8.74 -5.92 10.15
N ILE A 63 -8.93 -6.88 9.25
CA ILE A 63 -10.19 -7.63 9.15
C ILE A 63 -10.20 -8.84 10.08
N ASP A 64 -9.07 -9.54 10.24
CA ASP A 64 -9.04 -10.83 10.94
C ASP A 64 -8.30 -10.75 12.29
N LYS A 65 -6.98 -10.57 12.30
CA LYS A 65 -6.16 -10.76 13.50
C LYS A 65 -6.45 -9.76 14.62
N ILE A 66 -6.53 -8.46 14.31
CA ILE A 66 -6.75 -7.42 15.33
C ILE A 66 -8.13 -7.56 15.99
N PRO A 67 -9.25 -7.75 15.26
CA PRO A 67 -10.55 -7.97 15.90
C PRO A 67 -10.58 -9.21 16.79
N ASN A 68 -9.99 -10.33 16.35
CA ASN A 68 -9.92 -11.56 17.12
C ASN A 68 -9.09 -11.38 18.39
N ALA A 69 -7.88 -10.84 18.27
CA ALA A 69 -7.01 -10.61 19.42
C ALA A 69 -7.58 -9.57 20.40
N ARG A 70 -8.31 -8.55 19.91
CA ARG A 70 -9.02 -7.62 20.78
C ARG A 70 -10.13 -8.31 21.59
N ASN A 71 -10.82 -9.27 20.99
CA ASN A 71 -11.89 -10.02 21.68
C ASN A 71 -11.34 -10.98 22.75
N SER A 72 -10.05 -11.34 22.71
CA SER A 72 -9.39 -12.14 23.74
C SER A 72 -9.11 -11.36 25.04
N ILE A 73 -9.19 -10.03 25.00
CA ILE A 73 -9.02 -9.20 26.21
C ILE A 73 -10.25 -9.33 27.09
N VAL A 74 -10.06 -9.91 28.27
CA VAL A 74 -11.11 -10.20 29.25
C VAL A 74 -10.84 -9.46 30.55
N TYR A 75 -11.90 -8.96 31.18
CA TYR A 75 -11.86 -8.31 32.47
C TYR A 75 -12.61 -9.16 33.50
N ASN A 76 -11.84 -9.81 34.36
CA ASN A 76 -12.38 -10.69 35.41
C ASN A 76 -11.75 -10.34 36.76
N ASN A 77 -12.54 -10.26 37.80
CA ASN A 77 -12.07 -9.98 39.17
C ASN A 77 -11.20 -8.71 39.27
N ASN A 78 -11.54 -7.66 38.49
CA ASN A 78 -10.78 -6.43 38.42
C ASN A 78 -9.37 -6.57 37.73
N ILE A 79 -9.11 -7.69 37.09
CA ILE A 79 -7.84 -7.93 36.37
C ILE A 79 -8.10 -8.03 34.88
N VAL A 80 -7.26 -7.36 34.10
CA VAL A 80 -7.24 -7.46 32.64
C VAL A 80 -6.32 -8.60 32.24
N SER A 81 -6.80 -9.52 31.43
CA SER A 81 -6.03 -10.65 30.89
C SER A 81 -6.26 -10.80 29.39
N GLY A 82 -5.39 -11.56 28.71
CA GLY A 82 -5.49 -11.81 27.27
C GLY A 82 -4.94 -10.69 26.39
N SER A 83 -4.22 -9.73 26.96
CA SER A 83 -3.56 -8.65 26.20
C SER A 83 -2.41 -9.15 25.33
N ASP A 84 -1.79 -10.28 25.69
CA ASP A 84 -0.63 -10.84 25.01
C ASP A 84 -0.92 -11.17 23.54
N GLU A 85 -2.12 -11.69 23.26
CA GLU A 85 -2.51 -12.02 21.89
C GLU A 85 -2.56 -10.76 21.00
N LEU A 86 -3.07 -9.65 21.51
CA LEU A 86 -3.06 -8.39 20.77
C LEU A 86 -1.64 -7.85 20.62
N ILE A 87 -0.81 -7.93 21.65
CA ILE A 87 0.61 -7.54 21.59
C ILE A 87 1.35 -8.33 20.50
N ASP A 88 1.15 -9.64 20.43
CA ASP A 88 1.75 -10.51 19.42
C ASP A 88 1.30 -10.12 18.00
N VAL A 89 0.02 -9.81 17.82
CA VAL A 89 -0.52 -9.34 16.53
C VAL A 89 0.09 -8.00 16.12
N LEU A 90 0.24 -7.04 17.05
CA LEU A 90 0.89 -5.74 16.77
C LEU A 90 2.36 -5.92 16.37
N ASN A 91 3.07 -6.81 17.04
CA ASN A 91 4.46 -7.15 16.71
C ASN A 91 4.61 -7.85 15.36
N ASP A 92 3.70 -8.79 15.02
CA ASP A 92 3.67 -9.42 13.71
C ASP A 92 3.39 -8.40 12.60
N MET A 93 2.44 -7.50 12.82
CA MET A 93 2.13 -6.41 11.90
C MET A 93 3.34 -5.49 11.68
N ARG A 94 4.08 -5.14 12.74
CA ARG A 94 5.31 -4.34 12.65
C ARG A 94 6.36 -5.04 11.79
N ARG A 95 6.58 -6.35 12.00
CA ARG A 95 7.52 -7.16 11.19
C ARG A 95 7.12 -7.21 9.72
N LYS A 96 5.85 -7.43 9.42
CA LYS A 96 5.35 -7.50 8.02
C LYS A 96 5.34 -6.14 7.34
N SER A 97 5.29 -5.06 8.11
CA SER A 97 5.38 -3.69 7.60
C SER A 97 6.81 -3.23 7.27
N LEU A 98 7.86 -4.03 7.58
CA LEU A 98 9.26 -3.68 7.32
C LEU A 98 9.56 -3.31 5.87
N PHE A 99 8.81 -3.85 4.92
CA PHE A 99 8.91 -3.47 3.50
C PHE A 99 8.78 -1.95 3.30
N PHE A 100 7.87 -1.32 4.04
CA PHE A 100 7.62 0.12 3.93
C PHE A 100 8.73 0.97 4.53
N LYS A 101 9.57 0.44 5.43
CA LYS A 101 10.71 1.16 6.00
C LYS A 101 11.65 1.71 4.92
N TYR A 102 11.85 0.93 3.85
CA TYR A 102 12.74 1.30 2.75
C TYR A 102 12.06 2.04 1.60
N LYS A 103 10.74 1.96 1.51
CA LYS A 103 9.95 2.57 0.44
C LYS A 103 9.27 3.85 0.87
N GLU A 104 8.77 3.89 2.09
CA GLU A 104 7.94 4.95 2.63
C GLU A 104 8.18 5.13 4.12
N GLU A 105 9.37 5.59 4.43
CA GLU A 105 9.85 5.72 5.79
C GLU A 105 8.88 6.49 6.71
N LYS A 106 8.27 7.57 6.22
CA LYS A 106 7.31 8.35 7.02
C LYS A 106 6.08 7.54 7.42
N PHE A 107 5.51 6.79 6.47
CA PHE A 107 4.38 5.90 6.75
C PHE A 107 4.77 4.83 7.77
N TYR A 108 5.89 4.15 7.53
CA TYR A 108 6.40 3.11 8.42
C TYR A 108 6.62 3.63 9.84
N ASN A 109 7.32 4.76 9.99
CA ASN A 109 7.61 5.33 11.29
C ASN A 109 6.34 5.75 12.03
N THR A 110 5.37 6.36 11.34
CA THR A 110 4.09 6.76 11.94
C THR A 110 3.29 5.52 12.39
N LEU A 111 3.23 4.48 11.56
CA LEU A 111 2.56 3.23 11.91
C LEU A 111 3.24 2.55 13.10
N CYS A 112 4.57 2.39 13.06
CA CYS A 112 5.33 1.76 14.15
C CYS A 112 5.20 2.52 15.47
N GLN A 113 5.17 3.85 15.44
CA GLN A 113 4.95 4.65 16.64
C GLN A 113 3.59 4.35 17.28
N LYS A 114 2.52 4.30 16.48
CA LYS A 114 1.17 4.00 17.00
C LYS A 114 1.03 2.58 17.51
N LEU A 115 1.65 1.60 16.81
CA LEU A 115 1.70 0.22 17.29
C LEU A 115 2.43 0.13 18.63
N GLN A 116 3.56 0.85 18.78
CA GLN A 116 4.34 0.87 20.00
C GLN A 116 3.61 1.55 21.16
N ASP A 117 2.91 2.67 20.90
CA ASP A 117 2.14 3.40 21.92
C ASP A 117 1.03 2.49 22.48
N LEU A 118 0.32 1.76 21.61
CA LEU A 118 -0.71 0.81 22.02
C LEU A 118 -0.11 -0.38 22.80
N GLU A 119 0.98 -0.98 22.30
CA GLU A 119 1.70 -2.07 22.96
C GLU A 119 2.14 -1.66 24.38
N ASN A 120 2.75 -0.49 24.54
CA ASN A 120 3.20 0.02 25.83
C ASN A 120 2.04 0.16 26.84
N GLU A 121 0.88 0.62 26.40
CA GLU A 121 -0.28 0.75 27.27
C GLU A 121 -0.91 -0.62 27.61
N LEU A 122 -0.93 -1.59 26.66
CA LEU A 122 -1.34 -2.95 26.89
C LEU A 122 -0.44 -3.62 27.95
N VAL A 123 0.87 -3.56 27.77
CA VAL A 123 1.84 -4.12 28.73
C VAL A 123 1.69 -3.46 30.11
N LYS A 124 1.53 -2.15 30.16
CA LYS A 124 1.38 -1.41 31.42
C LYS A 124 0.11 -1.80 32.19
N LYS A 125 -0.98 -2.16 31.50
CA LYS A 125 -2.26 -2.47 32.10
C LYS A 125 -2.52 -3.97 32.26
N SER A 126 -1.71 -4.82 31.62
CA SER A 126 -1.80 -6.27 31.77
C SER A 126 -1.54 -6.67 33.22
N ASP A 127 -2.36 -7.61 33.72
CA ASP A 127 -2.29 -8.18 35.07
C ASP A 127 -2.44 -7.17 36.23
N LEU A 128 -2.75 -5.90 35.93
CA LEU A 128 -3.04 -4.93 36.97
C LEU A 128 -4.50 -5.02 37.42
N LYS A 129 -4.72 -4.77 38.70
CA LYS A 129 -6.05 -4.53 39.22
C LYS A 129 -6.51 -3.13 38.82
N LEU A 130 -7.53 -3.07 37.99
CA LEU A 130 -8.17 -1.82 37.57
C LEU A 130 -9.55 -1.75 38.24
N ASP A 131 -9.96 -0.55 38.61
CA ASP A 131 -11.37 -0.34 38.93
C ASP A 131 -12.23 -0.28 37.64
N SER A 132 -13.53 -0.23 37.78
CA SER A 132 -14.46 -0.21 36.64
C SER A 132 -14.25 1.02 35.72
N ASP A 133 -13.97 2.17 36.32
CA ASP A 133 -13.80 3.42 35.56
C ASP A 133 -12.47 3.41 34.79
N ASP A 134 -11.41 2.92 35.41
CA ASP A 134 -10.09 2.81 34.76
C ASP A 134 -10.12 1.73 33.66
N TYR A 135 -10.87 0.67 33.83
CA TYR A 135 -11.10 -0.30 32.78
C TYR A 135 -11.87 0.31 31.60
N CYS A 136 -12.93 1.07 31.85
CA CYS A 136 -13.66 1.76 30.78
C CYS A 136 -12.75 2.71 29.98
N LYS A 137 -11.90 3.50 30.66
CA LYS A 137 -10.92 4.38 30.03
C LYS A 137 -9.90 3.60 29.21
N PHE A 138 -9.46 2.46 29.70
CA PHE A 138 -8.53 1.56 28.99
C PHE A 138 -9.14 1.00 27.70
N VAL A 139 -10.38 0.52 27.75
CA VAL A 139 -11.10 0.03 26.57
C VAL A 139 -11.31 1.15 25.54
N GLU A 140 -11.65 2.35 25.99
CA GLU A 140 -11.80 3.52 25.11
C GLU A 140 -10.46 3.90 24.47
N TYR A 141 -9.37 3.85 25.23
CA TYR A 141 -8.03 4.08 24.71
C TYR A 141 -7.66 3.07 23.61
N ILE A 142 -7.87 1.74 23.86
CA ILE A 142 -7.62 0.69 22.85
C ILE A 142 -8.42 0.97 21.58
N LYS A 143 -9.72 1.27 21.73
CA LYS A 143 -10.59 1.59 20.60
C LYS A 143 -10.03 2.75 19.77
N LYS A 144 -9.69 3.85 20.42
CA LYS A 144 -9.15 5.04 19.76
C LYS A 144 -7.79 4.79 19.09
N ALA A 145 -6.90 4.05 19.77
CA ALA A 145 -5.59 3.70 19.20
C ALA A 145 -5.74 2.81 17.96
N LEU A 146 -6.65 1.84 17.99
CA LEU A 146 -6.95 1.00 16.83
C LEU A 146 -7.56 1.83 15.69
N GLU A 147 -8.50 2.73 15.95
CA GLU A 147 -9.06 3.65 14.95
C GLU A 147 -7.95 4.46 14.27
N GLU A 148 -6.98 4.98 15.03
CA GLU A 148 -5.83 5.70 14.48
C GLU A 148 -4.95 4.81 13.59
N ILE A 149 -4.70 3.55 13.99
CA ILE A 149 -3.94 2.58 13.18
C ILE A 149 -4.68 2.26 11.88
N TYR A 150 -6.00 2.02 11.95
CA TYR A 150 -6.84 1.78 10.78
C TYR A 150 -6.81 2.99 9.83
N ASP A 151 -6.95 4.19 10.35
CA ASP A 151 -6.90 5.42 9.56
C ASP A 151 -5.56 5.60 8.84
N ILE A 152 -4.43 5.34 9.50
CA ILE A 152 -3.09 5.42 8.89
C ILE A 152 -3.00 4.49 7.69
N ILE A 153 -3.49 3.25 7.81
CA ILE A 153 -3.42 2.25 6.74
C ILE A 153 -4.39 2.59 5.60
N LEU A 154 -5.65 2.92 5.93
CA LEU A 154 -6.67 3.28 4.94
C LEU A 154 -6.33 4.57 4.18
N CYS A 155 -5.79 5.56 4.86
CA CYS A 155 -5.38 6.81 4.22
C CYS A 155 -4.28 6.60 3.20
N LYS A 156 -3.37 5.70 3.49
CA LYS A 156 -2.33 5.34 2.54
C LYS A 156 -2.90 4.64 1.31
N HIS A 157 -3.82 3.71 1.48
CA HIS A 157 -4.46 2.99 0.38
C HIS A 157 -5.29 3.92 -0.53
N THR A 158 -6.00 4.88 0.04
CA THR A 158 -6.87 5.80 -0.70
C THR A 158 -6.17 7.02 -1.27
N GLY A 159 -4.87 7.19 -1.02
CA GLY A 159 -4.09 8.36 -1.45
C GLY A 159 -4.50 9.68 -0.77
N LYS A 160 -5.37 9.64 0.23
CA LYS A 160 -5.76 10.82 1.02
C LYS A 160 -4.69 11.13 2.05
N ILE A 161 -4.02 12.26 1.91
CA ILE A 161 -3.00 12.74 2.84
C ILE A 161 -3.69 13.24 4.12
N ILE A 162 -3.87 12.38 5.12
CA ILE A 162 -4.33 12.77 6.47
C ILE A 162 -3.13 12.89 7.44
N TYR A 163 -1.93 13.18 6.96
CA TYR A 163 -0.77 13.43 7.83
C TYR A 163 -0.90 14.69 8.72
N LYS A 164 -1.90 15.54 8.49
CA LYS A 164 -2.09 16.79 9.26
C LYS A 164 -2.78 16.62 10.62
N LYS A 165 -3.35 15.46 10.93
CA LYS A 165 -4.17 15.27 12.13
C LYS A 165 -3.40 14.69 13.33
N PHE A 166 -2.20 14.14 13.11
CA PHE A 166 -1.46 13.38 14.12
C PHE A 166 -0.18 14.09 14.63
N THR A 167 0.10 15.31 14.18
CA THR A 167 1.23 16.12 14.69
C THR A 167 0.70 17.29 15.52
N LYS A 168 0.13 16.99 16.70
CA LYS A 168 -0.05 17.95 17.79
C LYS A 168 0.24 17.28 19.12
#